data_fd42b360ac31433af029aa6e78e25be1
#
_entry.id   fd42b360ac31433af029aa6e78e25be1
#
_cell.length_a   1.000
_cell.length_b   1.000
_cell.length_c   1.000
_cell.angle_alpha   90.00
_cell.angle_beta   90.00
_cell.angle_gamma   90.00
#
_symmetry.space_group_name_H-M   'P 1'
#
loop_
_entity.id
_entity.type
_entity.pdbx_description
1 polymer ?
#
loop_
_entity_poly.entity_id
_entity_poly.type
_entity_poly.pdbx_seq_one_letter_code
_entity_poly.pdbx_strand_id
1 'polypeptide(L)'
;MKLRDYLFIFIALFCFSLKAEPTVYGKLWISVESQDTLSGTEVDMVSNASRLGVKGSMDFGDGLEAIYQAEYEVDPVDGTADEKNGRTFKQRNSFVGIKGSYGTLFLGTHDTALKKSQSKIDLFND
;
A
#
# COMPACT_ATOMS: atom_id res chain seq x y z
N MET A 1 -2.96 -28.59 -31.87
CA MET A 1 -3.04 -27.57 -30.78
C MET A 1 -4.10 -28.05 -29.80
N LYS A 2 -3.80 -28.08 -28.49
CA LYS A 2 -4.74 -28.57 -27.47
C LYS A 2 -5.61 -27.39 -26.98
N LEU A 3 -6.83 -27.65 -26.50
CA LEU A 3 -7.75 -26.62 -25.96
C LEU A 3 -7.08 -25.68 -24.94
N ARG A 4 -6.14 -26.19 -24.17
CA ARG A 4 -5.28 -25.47 -23.25
C ARG A 4 -4.47 -24.35 -23.94
N ASP A 5 -3.97 -24.57 -25.15
CA ASP A 5 -3.12 -23.64 -25.90
C ASP A 5 -3.96 -22.47 -26.42
N TYR A 6 -5.21 -22.71 -26.80
CA TYR A 6 -6.17 -21.65 -27.17
C TYR A 6 -6.56 -20.78 -25.97
N LEU A 7 -6.70 -21.38 -24.78
CA LEU A 7 -6.99 -20.66 -23.55
C LEU A 7 -5.85 -19.70 -23.19
N PHE A 8 -4.60 -20.13 -23.31
CA PHE A 8 -3.44 -19.27 -23.05
C PHE A 8 -3.33 -18.12 -24.06
N ILE A 9 -3.59 -18.37 -25.34
CA ILE A 9 -3.58 -17.35 -26.39
C ILE A 9 -4.71 -16.35 -26.14
N PHE A 10 -5.90 -16.79 -25.75
CA PHE A 10 -7.03 -15.91 -25.44
C PHE A 10 -6.76 -15.03 -24.21
N ILE A 11 -6.18 -15.58 -23.16
CA ILE A 11 -5.78 -14.84 -21.97
C ILE A 11 -4.68 -13.80 -22.32
N ALA A 12 -3.69 -14.18 -23.13
CA ALA A 12 -2.62 -13.29 -23.55
C ALA A 12 -3.12 -12.13 -24.42
N LEU A 13 -4.06 -12.39 -25.34
CA LEU A 13 -4.69 -11.36 -26.19
C LEU A 13 -5.58 -10.39 -25.36
N PHE A 14 -6.23 -10.89 -24.31
CA PHE A 14 -7.06 -10.06 -23.43
C PHE A 14 -6.23 -9.10 -22.59
N CYS A 15 -5.00 -9.47 -22.20
CA CYS A 15 -4.12 -8.60 -21.43
C CYS A 15 -3.60 -7.37 -22.21
N PHE A 16 -3.64 -7.37 -23.54
CA PHE A 16 -3.08 -6.28 -24.34
C PHE A 16 -3.94 -5.01 -24.41
N SER A 17 -5.20 -5.08 -24.01
CA SER A 17 -6.13 -3.94 -24.11
C SER A 17 -6.40 -3.21 -22.80
N LEU A 18 -5.86 -3.68 -21.71
CA LEU A 18 -6.15 -3.16 -20.37
C LEU A 18 -5.13 -2.06 -20.01
N LYS A 19 -5.53 -0.81 -20.08
CA LYS A 19 -4.72 0.33 -19.62
C LYS A 19 -4.93 0.51 -18.12
N ALA A 20 -4.01 -0.04 -17.33
CA ALA A 20 -3.88 0.33 -15.93
C ALA A 20 -2.97 1.55 -15.83
N GLU A 21 -3.39 2.57 -15.10
CA GLU A 21 -2.56 3.75 -14.83
C GLU A 21 -1.99 3.64 -13.39
N PRO A 22 -0.78 3.06 -13.24
CA PRO A 22 -0.17 2.96 -11.92
C PRO A 22 0.32 4.32 -11.45
N THR A 23 -0.04 4.69 -10.24
CA THR A 23 0.46 5.86 -9.53
C THR A 23 1.40 5.41 -8.44
N VAL A 24 2.65 5.83 -8.49
CA VAL A 24 3.61 5.68 -7.41
C VAL A 24 3.41 6.84 -6.45
N TYR A 25 3.37 6.56 -5.16
CA TYR A 25 3.25 7.56 -4.11
C TYR A 25 4.12 7.22 -2.92
N GLY A 26 4.37 8.20 -2.07
CA GLY A 26 5.12 7.99 -0.84
C GLY A 26 4.88 9.11 0.16
N LYS A 27 5.22 8.84 1.41
CA LYS A 27 5.26 9.81 2.50
C LYS A 27 6.54 9.59 3.28
N LEU A 28 7.35 10.62 3.37
CA LEU A 28 8.47 10.67 4.31
C LEU A 28 8.00 11.42 5.55
N TRP A 29 8.10 10.77 6.70
CA TRP A 29 7.73 11.36 7.97
C TRP A 29 8.79 11.03 8.99
N ILE A 30 9.71 11.97 9.17
CA ILE A 30 10.88 11.85 10.03
C ILE A 30 10.80 12.97 11.07
N SER A 31 11.02 12.62 12.33
CA SER A 31 11.20 13.55 13.43
C SER A 31 12.64 13.54 13.94
N VAL A 32 13.07 14.61 14.54
CA VAL A 32 14.27 14.68 15.37
C VAL A 32 13.78 14.79 16.81
N GLU A 33 14.15 13.82 17.62
CA GLU A 33 13.70 13.70 18.99
C GLU A 33 14.88 13.89 19.96
N SER A 34 14.65 14.62 21.03
CA SER A 34 15.63 14.75 22.11
C SER A 34 15.06 14.06 23.34
N GLN A 35 15.80 13.09 23.86
CA GLN A 35 15.42 12.31 25.03
C GLN A 35 16.46 12.47 26.14
N ASP A 36 15.99 12.79 27.33
CA ASP A 36 16.84 12.77 28.50
C ASP A 36 16.92 11.37 29.08
N THR A 37 18.10 10.79 29.00
CA THR A 37 18.41 9.46 29.54
C THR A 37 19.25 9.58 30.83
N LEU A 38 19.42 8.50 31.55
CA LEU A 38 20.30 8.44 32.73
C LEU A 38 21.77 8.76 32.39
N SER A 39 22.13 8.65 31.12
CA SER A 39 23.49 8.88 30.60
C SER A 39 23.68 10.33 30.09
N GLY A 40 22.63 11.10 29.97
CA GLY A 40 22.62 12.45 29.41
C GLY A 40 21.52 12.66 28.37
N THR A 41 21.53 13.79 27.69
CA THR A 41 20.60 14.11 26.61
C THR A 41 21.09 13.46 25.31
N GLU A 42 20.27 12.64 24.71
CA GLU A 42 20.51 12.02 23.41
C GLU A 42 19.58 12.66 22.37
N VAL A 43 20.09 12.87 21.14
CA VAL A 43 19.31 13.38 20.01
C VAL A 43 19.31 12.30 18.93
N ASP A 44 18.15 11.90 18.50
CA ASP A 44 17.97 10.83 17.53
C ASP A 44 17.01 11.24 16.40
N MET A 45 17.13 10.58 15.26
CA MET A 45 16.19 10.68 14.15
C MET A 45 15.28 9.47 14.17
N VAL A 46 13.98 9.70 14.08
CA VAL A 46 12.96 8.64 14.12
C VAL A 46 12.10 8.70 12.88
N SER A 47 11.89 7.54 12.25
CA SER A 47 10.92 7.39 11.16
C SER A 47 9.54 7.08 11.72
N ASN A 48 8.56 7.95 11.44
CA ASN A 48 7.18 7.81 11.89
C ASN A 48 6.34 7.13 10.80
N ALA A 49 6.63 5.84 10.52
CA ALA A 49 5.98 5.06 9.49
C ALA A 49 6.01 5.72 8.09
N SER A 50 7.19 6.14 7.68
CA SER A 50 7.44 6.54 6.30
C SER A 50 7.05 5.41 5.36
N ARG A 51 6.50 5.73 4.19
CA ARG A 51 5.91 4.70 3.33
C ARG A 51 6.11 4.97 1.85
N LEU A 52 6.12 3.90 1.09
CA LEU A 52 6.16 3.89 -0.37
C LEU A 52 5.09 2.94 -0.90
N GLY A 53 4.40 3.31 -1.95
CA GLY A 53 3.36 2.47 -2.52
C GLY A 53 3.10 2.72 -3.99
N VAL A 54 2.40 1.75 -4.57
CA VAL A 54 1.84 1.82 -5.92
C VAL A 54 0.35 1.52 -5.82
N LYS A 55 -0.47 2.31 -6.47
CA LYS A 55 -1.90 2.08 -6.60
C LYS A 55 -2.36 2.38 -8.01
N GLY A 56 -3.47 1.83 -8.38
CA GLY A 56 -4.07 2.14 -9.66
C GLY A 56 -5.46 1.55 -9.79
N SER A 57 -6.10 1.92 -10.88
CA SER A 57 -7.40 1.39 -11.25
C SER A 57 -7.47 1.11 -12.74
N MET A 58 -8.49 0.35 -13.12
CA MET A 58 -8.75 -0.05 -14.47
C MET A 58 -10.26 -0.10 -14.67
N ASP A 59 -10.74 0.71 -15.57
CA ASP A 59 -12.17 0.76 -15.91
C ASP A 59 -12.51 -0.38 -16.88
N PHE A 60 -13.52 -1.18 -16.53
CA PHE A 60 -14.07 -2.25 -17.37
C PHE A 60 -15.33 -1.81 -18.12
N GLY A 61 -15.77 -0.58 -17.96
CA GLY A 61 -17.06 -0.10 -18.47
C GLY A 61 -18.23 -0.40 -17.52
N ASP A 62 -19.40 0.12 -17.86
CA ASP A 62 -20.65 -0.05 -17.09
C ASP A 62 -20.55 0.32 -15.60
N GLY A 63 -19.59 1.20 -15.25
CA GLY A 63 -19.35 1.62 -13.87
C GLY A 63 -18.62 0.58 -13.02
N LEU A 64 -18.00 -0.44 -13.65
CA LEU A 64 -17.18 -1.44 -13.00
C LEU A 64 -15.69 -1.10 -13.13
N GLU A 65 -15.00 -0.99 -12.01
CA GLU A 65 -13.60 -0.61 -11.92
C GLU A 65 -12.80 -1.65 -11.10
N ALA A 66 -11.72 -2.20 -11.64
CA ALA A 66 -10.75 -2.92 -10.84
C ALA A 66 -9.83 -1.92 -10.14
N ILE A 67 -9.49 -2.19 -8.90
CA ILE A 67 -8.61 -1.36 -8.08
C ILE A 67 -7.51 -2.22 -7.47
N TYR A 68 -6.33 -1.66 -7.30
CA TYR A 68 -5.23 -2.32 -6.61
C TYR A 68 -4.37 -1.32 -5.85
N GLN A 69 -3.75 -1.81 -4.81
CA GLN A 69 -2.77 -1.08 -4.01
C GLN A 69 -1.74 -2.04 -3.44
N ALA A 70 -0.48 -1.63 -3.43
CA ALA A 70 0.61 -2.27 -2.70
C ALA A 70 1.38 -1.17 -1.98
N GLU A 71 1.35 -1.18 -0.64
CA GLU A 71 1.98 -0.19 0.23
C GLU A 71 2.90 -0.88 1.23
N TYR A 72 4.08 -0.32 1.38
CA TYR A 72 5.08 -0.77 2.33
C TYR A 72 5.57 0.39 3.19
N GLU A 73 5.69 0.13 4.47
CA GLU A 73 6.46 0.97 5.38
C GLU A 73 7.94 0.80 5.09
N VAL A 74 8.65 1.89 5.10
CA VAL A 74 10.10 1.97 4.91
C VAL A 74 10.69 2.78 6.04
N ASP A 75 11.87 2.43 6.49
CA ASP A 75 12.62 3.27 7.42
C ASP A 75 13.83 3.86 6.70
N PRO A 76 13.79 5.16 6.35
CA PRO A 76 14.89 5.84 5.71
C PRO A 76 16.00 6.26 6.68
N VAL A 77 15.84 6.06 7.99
CA VAL A 77 16.82 6.43 9.01
C VAL A 77 17.79 5.27 9.23
N ASP A 78 17.30 4.07 9.55
CA ASP A 78 18.13 2.90 9.82
C ASP A 78 18.03 1.78 8.78
N GLY A 79 17.06 1.88 7.88
CA GLY A 79 16.85 0.92 6.80
C GLY A 79 16.03 -0.32 7.19
N THR A 80 15.52 -0.41 8.43
CA THR A 80 14.82 -1.59 8.94
C THR A 80 13.41 -1.27 9.41
N ALA A 81 12.43 -1.33 8.51
CA ALA A 81 11.03 -1.04 8.85
C ALA A 81 10.33 -2.16 9.65
N ASP A 82 10.76 -3.40 9.52
CA ASP A 82 10.25 -4.54 10.29
C ASP A 82 11.34 -5.08 11.22
N GLU A 83 11.53 -4.44 12.35
CA GLU A 83 12.55 -4.78 13.34
C GLU A 83 12.46 -6.25 13.81
N LYS A 84 11.24 -6.79 13.97
CA LYS A 84 11.03 -8.16 14.43
C LYS A 84 11.61 -9.20 13.49
N ASN A 85 11.61 -8.92 12.20
CA ASN A 85 12.05 -9.85 11.17
C ASN A 85 13.32 -9.35 10.44
N GLY A 86 13.85 -8.19 10.81
CA GLY A 86 15.02 -7.59 10.17
C GLY A 86 14.80 -7.25 8.69
N ARG A 87 13.59 -6.82 8.31
CA ARG A 87 13.24 -6.56 6.92
C ARG A 87 13.22 -5.06 6.63
N THR A 88 13.75 -4.69 5.48
CA THR A 88 13.73 -3.31 4.96
C THR A 88 12.30 -2.81 4.68
N PHE A 89 11.38 -3.72 4.33
CA PHE A 89 9.99 -3.40 4.01
C PHE A 89 9.04 -4.11 4.98
N LYS A 90 8.09 -3.36 5.54
CA LYS A 90 6.99 -3.90 6.32
C LYS A 90 5.68 -3.69 5.55
N GLN A 91 4.97 -4.78 5.29
CA GLN A 91 3.72 -4.73 4.54
C GLN A 91 2.66 -3.89 5.25
N ARG A 92 2.04 -2.99 4.51
CA ARG A 92 0.87 -2.20 4.90
C ARG A 92 -0.33 -2.57 4.04
N ASN A 93 -1.09 -1.58 3.56
CA ASN A 93 -2.26 -1.84 2.71
C ASN A 93 -1.84 -2.44 1.35
N SER A 94 -2.18 -3.70 1.14
CA SER A 94 -1.89 -4.43 -0.09
C SER A 94 -3.10 -5.27 -0.47
N PHE A 95 -3.82 -4.84 -1.49
CA PHE A 95 -5.08 -5.46 -1.90
C PHE A 95 -5.34 -5.32 -3.40
N VAL A 96 -6.22 -6.15 -3.88
CA VAL A 96 -6.90 -6.03 -5.18
C VAL A 96 -8.40 -6.00 -4.94
N GLY A 97 -9.16 -5.33 -5.79
CA GLY A 97 -10.59 -5.23 -5.60
C GLY A 97 -11.36 -4.85 -6.86
N ILE A 98 -12.68 -4.92 -6.73
CA ILE A 98 -13.63 -4.50 -7.74
C ILE A 98 -14.58 -3.49 -7.09
N LYS A 99 -14.73 -2.35 -7.72
CA LYS A 99 -15.63 -1.28 -7.32
C LYS A 99 -16.76 -1.16 -8.35
N GLY A 100 -17.97 -1.04 -7.89
CA GLY A 100 -19.16 -0.87 -8.73
C GLY A 100 -20.24 -0.05 -8.03
N SER A 101 -21.40 0.07 -8.65
CA SER A 101 -22.56 0.83 -8.12
C SER A 101 -23.03 0.34 -6.75
N TYR A 102 -22.84 -0.93 -6.44
CA TYR A 102 -23.24 -1.54 -5.16
C TYR A 102 -22.18 -1.45 -4.06
N GLY A 103 -21.01 -0.89 -4.34
CA GLY A 103 -19.91 -0.76 -3.39
C GLY A 103 -18.59 -1.31 -3.90
N THR A 104 -17.67 -1.59 -2.97
CA THR A 104 -16.33 -2.09 -3.29
C THR A 104 -16.08 -3.40 -2.56
N LEU A 105 -15.73 -4.44 -3.31
CA LEU A 105 -15.21 -5.69 -2.79
C LEU A 105 -13.69 -5.70 -2.98
N PHE A 106 -12.93 -6.03 -1.96
CA PHE A 106 -11.47 -6.19 -2.07
C PHE A 106 -10.96 -7.37 -1.24
N LEU A 107 -9.84 -7.93 -1.69
CA LEU A 107 -9.14 -9.05 -1.09
C LEU A 107 -7.70 -8.63 -0.81
N GLY A 108 -7.22 -8.92 0.39
CA GLY A 108 -5.88 -8.58 0.85
C GLY A 108 -5.87 -7.82 2.18
N THR A 109 -4.75 -7.18 2.48
CA THR A 109 -4.58 -6.38 3.68
C THR A 109 -5.08 -4.96 3.44
N HIS A 110 -6.03 -4.52 4.26
CA HIS A 110 -6.63 -3.19 4.16
C HIS A 110 -6.95 -2.66 5.56
N ASP A 111 -6.94 -1.33 5.71
CA ASP A 111 -7.35 -0.67 6.94
C ASP A 111 -8.78 -1.07 7.34
N THR A 112 -8.98 -1.34 8.61
CA THR A 112 -10.30 -1.66 9.14
C THR A 112 -11.27 -0.48 9.00
N ALA A 113 -12.57 -0.76 9.02
CA ALA A 113 -13.60 0.29 9.01
C ALA A 113 -13.44 1.26 10.20
N LEU A 114 -13.01 0.73 11.36
CA LEU A 114 -12.73 1.54 12.54
C LEU A 114 -11.58 2.51 12.30
N LYS A 115 -10.44 2.06 11.77
CA LYS A 115 -9.31 2.93 11.44
C LYS A 115 -9.73 4.03 10.45
N LYS A 116 -10.48 3.68 9.42
CA LYS A 116 -11.01 4.65 8.46
C LYS A 116 -11.96 5.69 9.08
N SER A 117 -12.77 5.31 10.04
CA SER A 117 -13.68 6.25 10.71
C SER A 117 -12.93 7.25 11.59
N GLN A 118 -11.81 6.85 12.17
CA GLN A 118 -10.95 7.69 13.01
C GLN A 118 -10.10 8.69 12.20
N SER A 119 -9.80 8.40 10.94
CA SER A 119 -8.84 9.17 10.12
C SER A 119 -9.18 10.67 9.98
N LYS A 120 -10.43 11.07 10.21
CA LYS A 120 -10.86 12.48 10.17
C LYS A 120 -10.68 13.21 11.52
N ILE A 121 -10.54 12.50 12.60
CA ILE A 121 -10.53 13.03 13.98
C ILE A 121 -9.11 12.93 14.53
N ASP A 122 -8.39 11.89 14.17
CA ASP A 122 -7.03 11.64 14.61
C ASP A 122 -6.03 12.29 13.65
N LEU A 123 -5.51 13.45 14.05
CA LEU A 123 -4.53 14.23 13.28
C LEU A 123 -3.15 13.56 13.23
N PHE A 124 -2.89 12.62 14.13
CA PHE A 124 -1.64 11.86 14.23
C PHE A 124 -1.79 10.42 13.76
N ASN A 125 -2.91 10.11 13.11
CA ASN A 125 -3.18 8.77 12.61
C ASN A 125 -2.14 8.35 11.56
N ASP A 126 -1.54 7.23 11.87
CA ASP A 126 -0.50 6.60 11.10
C ASP A 126 -1.03 5.42 10.25
#